data_ce95089195059701ea56ad28fb9702ce
#
_entry.id   ce95089195059701ea56ad28fb9702ce
#
_cell.length_a   1.000
_cell.length_b   1.000
_cell.length_c   1.000
_cell.angle_alpha   90.00
_cell.angle_beta   90.00
_cell.angle_gamma   90.00
#
_symmetry.space_group_name_H-M   'P 1'
#
loop_
_entity.id
_entity.type
_entity.pdbx_description
1 polymer ?
#
loop_
_entity_poly.entity_id
_entity_poly.type
_entity_poly.pdbx_seq_one_letter_code
_entity_poly.pdbx_strand_id
1 'polypeptide(L)'
;MLGLFKKTPKLEARFEPRVAVGRELAKEVQLAGELVLRNAGRDVELTDLELVLVAGGTRRIDLALPEAWKRSVRMAAGSELRERVDWTVKLAAPMRASSAEIQVNTTAGGKHRPLAMTSPFPLGNE
;
A
#
# COMPACT_ATOMS: atom_id res chain seq x y z
N MET A 1 -8.53 -22.93 -23.08
CA MET A 1 -8.66 -22.36 -22.58
C MET A 1 -8.06 -22.15 -21.55
N LEU A 2 -7.27 -22.21 -21.41
CA LEU A 2 -6.46 -22.09 -20.57
C LEU A 2 -5.84 -20.83 -20.22
N GLY A 3 -5.51 -19.92 -21.07
CA GLY A 3 -5.12 -18.57 -20.83
C GLY A 3 -6.17 -17.76 -20.13
N LEU A 4 -7.25 -18.39 -19.88
CA LEU A 4 -8.34 -17.82 -19.18
C LEU A 4 -8.05 -17.65 -17.72
N PHE A 5 -7.08 -18.34 -17.19
CA PHE A 5 -6.76 -18.22 -15.80
C PHE A 5 -5.61 -17.27 -15.63
N LYS A 6 -5.90 -16.00 -15.72
CA LYS A 6 -4.98 -15.00 -15.23
C LYS A 6 -4.96 -15.13 -13.73
N LYS A 7 -4.03 -15.88 -13.23
CA LYS A 7 -3.85 -15.99 -11.79
C LYS A 7 -3.48 -14.63 -11.24
N THR A 8 -4.16 -14.23 -10.19
CA THR A 8 -3.79 -13.05 -9.43
C THR A 8 -2.32 -13.20 -9.01
N PRO A 9 -1.49 -12.19 -9.21
CA PRO A 9 -0.11 -12.26 -8.74
C PRO A 9 -0.04 -12.56 -7.25
N LYS A 10 0.91 -13.40 -6.86
CA LYS A 10 1.12 -13.70 -5.45
C LYS A 10 2.11 -12.69 -4.88
N LEU A 11 1.58 -11.58 -4.44
CA LEU A 11 2.38 -10.51 -3.87
C LEU A 11 2.16 -10.44 -2.38
N GLU A 12 3.25 -10.15 -1.67
CA GLU A 12 3.21 -9.92 -0.24
C GLU A 12 3.68 -8.49 0.00
N ALA A 13 3.01 -7.78 0.87
CA ALA A 13 3.38 -6.42 1.22
C ALA A 13 3.71 -6.33 2.69
N ARG A 14 4.72 -5.51 3.02
CA ARG A 14 5.13 -5.27 4.39
C ARG A 14 5.49 -3.79 4.54
N PHE A 15 5.06 -3.19 5.61
CA PHE A 15 5.46 -1.83 5.95
C PHE A 15 6.27 -1.88 7.24
N GLU A 16 7.47 -1.32 7.20
CA GLU A 16 8.33 -1.20 8.36
C GLU A 16 8.32 0.28 8.78
N PRO A 17 7.47 0.65 9.74
CA PRO A 17 7.30 2.05 10.09
C PRO A 17 8.46 2.60 10.93
N ARG A 18 8.88 3.80 10.60
CA ARG A 18 9.75 4.61 11.43
C ARG A 18 8.91 5.65 12.16
N VAL A 19 7.88 6.17 11.50
CA VAL A 19 6.88 7.05 12.07
C VAL A 19 5.51 6.59 11.59
N ALA A 20 4.57 6.43 12.49
CA ALA A 20 3.19 6.11 12.15
C ALA A 20 2.30 6.77 13.20
N VAL A 21 1.77 7.96 12.89
CA VAL A 21 1.04 8.78 13.85
C VAL A 21 -0.19 9.39 13.20
N GLY A 22 -1.33 9.28 13.89
CA GLY A 22 -2.53 10.02 13.56
C GLY A 22 -2.62 11.24 14.48
N ARG A 23 -2.59 12.44 13.90
CA ARG A 23 -2.68 13.68 14.64
C ARG A 23 -4.10 14.18 14.59
N GLU A 24 -4.86 13.89 15.63
CA GLU A 24 -6.28 14.19 15.66
C GLU A 24 -6.59 15.68 15.54
N LEU A 25 -5.91 16.51 16.32
CA LEU A 25 -6.14 17.95 16.30
C LEU A 25 -5.75 18.59 14.97
N ALA A 26 -4.68 18.11 14.36
CA ALA A 26 -4.24 18.61 13.06
C ALA A 26 -4.98 17.97 11.91
N LYS A 27 -5.83 16.98 12.17
CA LYS A 27 -6.52 16.18 11.14
C LYS A 27 -5.54 15.68 10.10
N GLU A 28 -4.52 15.00 10.57
CA GLU A 28 -3.39 14.62 9.73
C GLU A 28 -2.89 13.24 10.10
N VAL A 29 -2.40 12.51 9.11
CA VAL A 29 -1.69 11.24 9.32
C VAL A 29 -0.29 11.40 8.78
N GLN A 30 0.69 11.00 9.56
CA GLN A 30 2.08 10.97 9.12
C GLN A 30 2.61 9.56 9.18
N LEU A 31 3.11 9.07 8.04
CA LEU A 31 3.70 7.75 7.91
C LEU A 31 5.04 7.87 7.23
N ALA A 32 6.08 7.32 7.84
CA ALA A 32 7.40 7.25 7.24
C ALA A 32 8.03 5.92 7.57
N GLY A 33 8.75 5.34 6.62
CA GLY A 33 9.38 4.06 6.79
C GLY A 33 9.71 3.42 5.47
N GLU A 34 9.74 2.10 5.44
CA GLU A 34 9.97 1.34 4.22
C GLU A 34 8.75 0.50 3.86
N LEU A 35 8.33 0.62 2.61
CA LEU A 35 7.32 -0.25 2.04
C LEU A 35 8.02 -1.31 1.22
N VAL A 36 7.76 -2.58 1.54
CA VAL A 36 8.39 -3.72 0.90
C VAL A 36 7.32 -4.52 0.16
N LEU A 37 7.57 -4.77 -1.11
CA LEU A 37 6.70 -5.59 -1.92
C LEU A 37 7.51 -6.78 -2.41
N ARG A 38 7.03 -7.99 -2.14
CA ARG A 38 7.70 -9.22 -2.53
C ARG A 38 6.85 -10.02 -3.48
N ASN A 39 7.47 -10.54 -4.54
CA ASN A 39 6.80 -11.42 -5.48
C ASN A 39 7.03 -12.89 -5.08
N ALA A 40 6.00 -13.50 -4.50
CA ALA A 40 6.03 -14.91 -4.12
C ALA A 40 5.55 -15.84 -5.24
N GLY A 41 5.22 -15.29 -6.39
CA GLY A 41 4.74 -16.04 -7.55
C GLY A 41 5.69 -15.99 -8.72
N ARG A 42 5.14 -16.03 -9.93
CA ARG A 42 5.90 -15.96 -11.17
C ARG A 42 6.30 -14.53 -11.49
N ASP A 43 7.21 -14.36 -12.45
CA ASP A 43 7.54 -13.05 -13.00
C ASP A 43 6.24 -12.32 -13.34
N VAL A 44 6.18 -11.05 -12.98
CA VAL A 44 4.96 -10.26 -13.19
C VAL A 44 5.32 -8.83 -13.57
N GLU A 45 4.46 -8.22 -14.38
CA GLU A 45 4.52 -6.79 -14.64
C GLU A 45 3.29 -6.14 -14.01
N LEU A 46 3.53 -5.18 -13.14
CA LEU A 46 2.46 -4.47 -12.43
C LEU A 46 2.28 -3.10 -13.06
N THR A 47 1.04 -2.77 -13.38
CA THR A 47 0.70 -1.48 -13.98
C THR A 47 -0.42 -0.82 -13.18
N ASP A 48 -0.48 0.51 -13.28
CA ASP A 48 -1.55 1.30 -12.66
C ASP A 48 -1.72 0.99 -11.17
N LEU A 49 -0.59 0.97 -10.46
CA LEU A 49 -0.60 0.72 -9.02
C LEU A 49 -1.25 1.86 -8.25
N GLU A 50 -1.82 1.50 -7.11
CA GLU A 50 -2.46 2.43 -6.21
C GLU A 50 -2.17 1.98 -4.79
N LEU A 51 -1.90 2.93 -3.90
CA LEU A 51 -1.69 2.65 -2.49
C LEU A 51 -2.80 3.30 -1.68
N VAL A 52 -3.36 2.54 -0.75
CA VAL A 52 -4.44 3.01 0.11
C VAL A 52 -4.11 2.64 1.55
N LEU A 53 -4.20 3.62 2.44
CA LEU A 53 -4.13 3.37 3.87
C LEU A 53 -5.52 2.99 4.35
N VAL A 54 -5.64 1.84 5.01
CA VAL A 54 -6.89 1.40 5.61
C VAL A 54 -6.73 1.51 7.12
N ALA A 55 -7.40 2.49 7.71
CA ALA A 55 -7.29 2.78 9.13
C ALA A 55 -8.55 2.32 9.86
N GLY A 56 -8.36 1.62 10.98
CA GLY A 56 -9.47 1.11 11.78
C GLY A 56 -10.39 0.15 11.04
N GLY A 57 -9.90 -0.45 9.96
CA GLY A 57 -10.66 -1.41 9.17
C GLY A 57 -11.65 -0.82 8.17
N THR A 58 -11.99 0.46 8.30
CA THR A 58 -13.05 1.05 7.48
C THR A 58 -12.66 2.32 6.75
N ARG A 59 -11.78 3.12 7.30
CA ARG A 59 -11.42 4.39 6.69
C ARG A 59 -10.30 4.20 5.67
N ARG A 60 -10.52 4.67 4.45
CA ARG A 60 -9.58 4.54 3.34
C ARG A 60 -9.02 5.91 2.97
N ILE A 61 -7.71 5.98 2.84
CA ILE A 61 -6.99 7.22 2.54
C ILE A 61 -6.00 6.92 1.42
N ASP A 62 -6.08 7.69 0.34
CA ASP A 62 -5.15 7.52 -0.78
C ASP A 62 -3.75 7.99 -0.41
N LEU A 63 -2.76 7.19 -0.74
CA LEU A 63 -1.35 7.50 -0.52
C LEU A 63 -0.66 7.70 -1.86
N ALA A 64 0.26 8.66 -1.91
CA ALA A 64 1.03 8.91 -3.12
C ALA A 64 1.98 7.74 -3.40
N LEU A 65 2.08 7.34 -4.66
CA LEU A 65 3.01 6.28 -5.07
C LEU A 65 4.45 6.78 -5.03
N PRO A 66 5.40 5.90 -4.64
CA PRO A 66 6.81 6.18 -4.91
C PRO A 66 7.00 6.41 -6.41
N GLU A 67 7.94 7.28 -6.75
CA GLU A 67 8.19 7.66 -8.15
C GLU A 67 8.44 6.43 -9.03
N ALA A 68 9.19 5.46 -8.50
CA ALA A 68 9.53 4.24 -9.23
C ALA A 68 8.31 3.36 -9.54
N TRP A 69 7.21 3.55 -8.82
CA TRP A 69 6.01 2.73 -8.98
C TRP A 69 4.93 3.41 -9.82
N LYS A 70 5.16 4.62 -10.27
CA LYS A 70 4.21 5.36 -11.11
C LYS A 70 4.15 4.82 -12.53
N ARG A 71 5.16 4.06 -12.93
CA ARG A 71 5.23 3.39 -14.23
C ARG A 71 5.02 1.90 -14.00
N SER A 72 5.07 1.13 -15.08
CA SER A 72 5.01 -0.30 -14.93
C SER A 72 6.24 -0.80 -14.16
N VAL A 73 5.99 -1.75 -13.26
CA VAL A 73 7.02 -2.31 -12.39
C VAL A 73 7.14 -3.80 -12.71
N ARG A 74 8.34 -4.24 -13.07
CA ARG A 74 8.59 -5.66 -13.31
C ARG A 74 9.20 -6.28 -12.07
N MET A 75 8.64 -7.39 -11.67
CA MET A 75 9.15 -8.16 -10.54
C MET A 75 9.39 -9.59 -10.96
N ALA A 76 10.63 -10.02 -10.91
CA ALA A 76 10.99 -11.42 -11.11
C ALA A 76 10.48 -12.26 -9.94
N ALA A 77 10.26 -13.53 -10.17
CA ALA A 77 9.87 -14.47 -9.12
C ALA A 77 10.87 -14.42 -7.97
N GLY A 78 10.38 -14.29 -6.75
CA GLY A 78 11.22 -14.22 -5.55
C GLY A 78 11.87 -12.87 -5.30
N SER A 79 11.66 -11.88 -6.16
CA SER A 79 12.28 -10.56 -5.98
C SER A 79 11.52 -9.71 -4.98
N GLU A 80 12.21 -8.70 -4.46
CA GLU A 80 11.69 -7.76 -3.48
C GLU A 80 11.95 -6.34 -3.97
N LEU A 81 10.97 -5.47 -3.79
CA LEU A 81 11.13 -4.04 -4.00
C LEU A 81 11.00 -3.35 -2.66
N ARG A 82 11.94 -2.47 -2.36
CA ARG A 82 11.93 -1.66 -1.15
C ARG A 82 11.90 -0.20 -1.53
N GLU A 83 10.95 0.53 -0.99
CA GLU A 83 10.86 1.95 -1.22
C GLU A 83 10.73 2.68 0.11
N ARG A 84 11.57 3.69 0.29
CA ARG A 84 11.45 4.59 1.43
C ARG A 84 10.29 5.53 1.14
N VAL A 85 9.38 5.62 2.08
CA VAL A 85 8.18 6.45 1.93
C VAL A 85 8.06 7.41 3.10
N ASP A 86 7.45 8.55 2.81
CA ASP A 86 7.20 9.59 3.81
C ASP A 86 5.92 10.31 3.37
N TRP A 87 4.83 10.00 4.04
CA TRP A 87 3.54 10.57 3.71
C TRP A 87 3.03 11.45 4.84
N THR A 88 2.57 12.65 4.49
CA THR A 88 1.81 13.51 5.40
C THR A 88 0.51 13.82 4.69
N VAL A 89 -0.58 13.28 5.21
CA VAL A 89 -1.90 13.38 4.56
C VAL A 89 -2.83 14.20 5.45
N LYS A 90 -3.38 15.25 4.88
CA LYS A 90 -4.40 16.07 5.54
C LYS A 90 -5.77 15.41 5.34
N LEU A 91 -6.56 15.41 6.40
CA LEU A 91 -7.87 14.77 6.41
C LEU A 91 -8.98 15.79 6.54
N ALA A 92 -10.14 15.46 5.98
CA ALA A 92 -11.32 16.31 6.11
C ALA A 92 -11.92 16.21 7.51
N ALA A 93 -11.71 15.09 8.20
CA ALA A 93 -12.21 14.87 9.55
C ALA A 93 -11.15 14.15 10.39
N PRO A 94 -11.15 14.32 11.71
CA PRO A 94 -10.19 13.64 12.56
C PRO A 94 -10.26 12.13 12.41
N MET A 95 -9.11 11.47 12.49
CA MET A 95 -9.04 10.02 12.43
C MET A 95 -8.73 9.46 13.81
N ARG A 96 -9.55 8.54 14.26
CA ARG A 96 -9.35 7.82 15.51
C ARG A 96 -9.18 6.34 15.18
N ALA A 97 -7.94 5.91 15.05
CA ALA A 97 -7.65 4.52 14.81
C ALA A 97 -6.37 4.16 15.55
N SER A 98 -6.34 2.97 16.12
CA SER A 98 -5.16 2.47 16.84
C SER A 98 -4.25 1.65 15.95
N SER A 99 -4.73 1.24 14.78
CA SER A 99 -3.94 0.47 13.82
C SER A 99 -4.36 0.79 12.40
N ALA A 100 -3.48 0.46 11.47
CA ALA A 100 -3.72 0.69 10.05
C ALA A 100 -2.98 -0.36 9.22
N GLU A 101 -3.39 -0.48 7.97
CA GLU A 101 -2.77 -1.36 6.99
C GLU A 101 -2.60 -0.59 5.70
N ILE A 102 -1.61 -0.96 4.89
CA ILE A 102 -1.45 -0.39 3.56
C ILE A 102 -1.87 -1.44 2.54
N GLN A 103 -2.80 -1.08 1.68
CA GLN A 103 -3.28 -1.95 0.62
C GLN A 103 -2.67 -1.52 -0.70
N VAL A 104 -2.12 -2.49 -1.44
CA VAL A 104 -1.58 -2.27 -2.78
C VAL A 104 -2.60 -2.80 -3.78
N ASN A 105 -3.06 -1.93 -4.66
CA ASN A 105 -4.06 -2.27 -5.66
C ASN A 105 -3.55 -1.96 -7.06
N THR A 106 -4.19 -2.55 -8.05
CA THR A 106 -4.03 -2.13 -9.44
C THR A 106 -5.38 -1.69 -9.98
N THR A 107 -5.35 -0.68 -10.85
CA THR A 107 -6.54 -0.21 -11.56
C THR A 107 -6.47 -0.57 -13.03
N ALA A 108 -5.58 -1.49 -13.40
CA ALA A 108 -5.43 -1.93 -14.78
C ALA A 108 -6.76 -2.43 -15.34
N GLY A 109 -7.07 -2.02 -16.56
CA GLY A 109 -8.33 -2.38 -17.21
C GLY A 109 -9.55 -1.67 -16.63
N GLY A 110 -9.33 -0.60 -15.89
CA GLY A 110 -10.42 0.18 -15.29
C GLY A 110 -11.09 -0.49 -14.09
N LYS A 111 -10.57 -1.63 -13.66
CA LYS A 111 -11.11 -2.33 -12.50
C LYS A 111 -10.16 -2.21 -11.32
N HIS A 112 -10.72 -1.87 -10.19
CA HIS A 112 -9.99 -1.81 -8.93
C HIS A 112 -9.76 -3.24 -8.44
N ARG A 113 -8.50 -3.66 -8.33
CA ARG A 113 -8.15 -5.02 -7.94
C ARG A 113 -7.09 -5.00 -6.85
N PRO A 114 -7.40 -5.51 -5.65
CA PRO A 114 -6.40 -5.65 -4.60
C PRO A 114 -5.32 -6.66 -4.99
N LEU A 115 -4.06 -6.32 -4.76
CA LEU A 115 -2.92 -7.20 -5.02
C LEU A 115 -2.30 -7.73 -3.73
N ALA A 116 -2.19 -6.88 -2.72
CA ALA A 116 -1.58 -7.27 -1.44
C ALA A 116 -1.99 -6.29 -0.36
N MET A 117 -1.85 -6.70 0.89
CA MET A 117 -2.10 -5.85 2.04
C MET A 117 -1.05 -6.15 3.11
N THR A 118 -0.52 -5.11 3.75
CA THR A 118 0.43 -5.30 4.84
C THR A 118 -0.30 -5.82 6.08
N SER A 119 0.45 -6.42 6.99
CA SER A 119 -0.08 -6.72 8.31
C SER A 119 -0.42 -5.40 9.03
N PRO A 120 -1.37 -5.43 9.98
CA PRO A 120 -1.67 -4.24 10.75
C PRO A 120 -0.44 -3.72 11.50
N PHE A 121 -0.28 -2.41 11.52
CA PHE A 121 0.77 -1.78 12.31
C PHE A 121 0.12 -0.74 13.23
N PRO A 122 0.72 -0.49 14.41
CA PRO A 122 0.14 0.46 15.35
C PRO A 122 0.24 1.89 14.82
N LEU A 123 -0.79 2.67 15.10
CA LEU A 123 -0.87 4.06 14.73
C LEU A 123 -0.94 4.87 16.03
N GLY A 124 0.12 5.62 16.32
CA GLY A 124 0.16 6.46 17.51
C GLY A 124 -0.82 7.61 17.40
N ASN A 125 -1.19 8.19 18.54
CA ASN A 125 -2.08 9.34 18.60
C ASN A 125 -1.35 10.52 19.21
N GLU A 126 -1.51 11.69 18.61
CA GLU A 126 -1.03 12.96 19.14
C GLU A 126 -2.14 13.98 19.11
#